data_d6662e463a11d6f4032bb4f35bc85133
#
_entry.id   d6662e463a11d6f4032bb4f35bc85133
#
_cell.length_a   1.000
_cell.length_b   1.000
_cell.length_c   1.000
_cell.angle_alpha   90.00
_cell.angle_beta   90.00
_cell.angle_gamma   90.00
#
_symmetry.space_group_name_H-M   'P 1'
#
loop_
_entity.id
_entity.type
_entity.pdbx_description
1 polymer ?
#
loop_
_entity_poly.entity_id
_entity_poly.type
_entity_poly.pdbx_seq_one_letter_code
_entity_poly.pdbx_strand_id
1 'polypeptide(L)'
;MAKAQSYFGTSRGLGLHASRRGLLRAGLAIGSLALGRRAALGQPGGMHAHMPEPGVVQMPLVPVTDQPLVEPEIRRSINGVLSTSLRCAYAYRDIGGTRLYLRSYEGGLAPTLRMKPGETLKIRLTNDLPPNRDIVPGNPSYPHQLNNTNLHFHGAHCSPSGIADNVMRSMVPGNSYDIEIALPEDHTSGTYWYHPHHHGSADVQVASGMVGAIIVEGDFADVPEIARARDRVMLLTQIVFDAFYMVEDFGTLFPETATRFLAINGQRRPVIDMRPGEVQRWRLVGSQYQNNMLLELDQHRLNLIACDGIQLGAMQETTQLLIAPGQRARSEEHTSELQSQ
;
A
#
# COMPACT_ATOMS: atom_id res chain seq x y z
N MET A 1 -12.26 -17.27 6.86
CA MET A 1 -12.19 -15.79 6.76
C MET A 1 -10.82 -15.32 7.21
N ALA A 2 -10.05 -14.65 6.36
CA ALA A 2 -8.77 -14.08 6.78
C ALA A 2 -9.02 -12.84 7.63
N LYS A 3 -8.49 -12.80 8.84
CA LYS A 3 -8.49 -11.61 9.71
C LYS A 3 -7.08 -11.02 9.73
N ALA A 4 -6.96 -9.75 9.37
CA ALA A 4 -5.72 -9.00 9.56
C ALA A 4 -5.86 -8.13 10.82
N GLN A 5 -4.98 -8.32 11.78
CA GLN A 5 -4.89 -7.49 12.98
C GLN A 5 -3.58 -6.71 12.96
N SER A 6 -3.63 -5.44 13.35
CA SER A 6 -2.43 -4.62 13.53
C SER A 6 -1.98 -4.65 14.99
N TYR A 7 -0.70 -4.92 15.25
CA TYR A 7 -0.12 -4.83 16.59
C TYR A 7 0.62 -3.49 16.75
N PHE A 8 0.26 -2.74 17.79
CA PHE A 8 1.04 -1.62 18.26
C PHE A 8 2.08 -2.12 19.28
N GLY A 9 3.35 -1.94 18.96
CA GLY A 9 4.42 -2.14 19.93
C GLY A 9 4.38 -1.03 20.97
N THR A 10 3.98 -1.32 22.20
CA THR A 10 4.05 -0.38 23.33
C THR A 10 5.46 -0.34 23.89
N SER A 11 6.16 0.76 23.71
CA SER A 11 7.32 1.10 24.55
C SER A 11 6.83 1.34 25.97
N ARG A 12 7.40 0.62 26.96
CA ARG A 12 7.13 0.81 28.38
C ARG A 12 7.62 2.20 28.81
N GLY A 13 6.71 3.12 29.04
CA GLY A 13 6.90 4.38 29.75
C GLY A 13 6.22 4.31 31.12
N LEU A 14 6.93 4.78 32.12
CA LEU A 14 6.65 4.83 33.56
C LEU A 14 5.20 5.21 33.90
N GLY A 15 4.60 4.43 34.81
CA GLY A 15 3.24 4.62 35.25
C GLY A 15 3.00 5.86 36.08
N LEU A 16 1.90 6.51 35.78
CA LEU A 16 1.18 7.39 36.73
C LEU A 16 -0.24 6.87 36.82
N HIS A 17 -0.56 6.28 37.97
CA HIS A 17 -1.94 5.87 38.32
C HIS A 17 -2.82 7.10 38.51
N ALA A 18 -3.72 7.36 37.60
CA ALA A 18 -4.85 8.26 37.80
C ALA A 18 -6.12 7.42 38.02
N SER A 19 -6.75 7.55 39.18
CA SER A 19 -7.96 6.82 39.54
C SER A 19 -9.18 7.32 38.76
N ARG A 20 -10.07 6.38 38.38
CA ARG A 20 -11.32 6.64 37.61
C ARG A 20 -12.33 7.62 38.26
N ARG A 21 -12.05 8.17 39.44
CA ARG A 21 -12.94 9.13 40.15
C ARG A 21 -12.66 10.61 39.89
N GLY A 22 -11.59 10.97 39.17
CA GLY A 22 -11.20 12.36 38.87
C GLY A 22 -11.81 12.96 37.59
N LEU A 23 -12.38 12.15 36.71
CA LEU A 23 -12.78 12.59 35.34
C LEU A 23 -14.26 13.03 35.22
N LEU A 24 -15.04 13.01 36.31
CA LEU A 24 -16.48 13.36 36.29
C LEU A 24 -16.82 14.73 36.85
N ARG A 25 -15.86 15.62 37.09
CA ARG A 25 -16.13 16.98 37.66
C ARG A 25 -15.63 18.19 36.84
N ALA A 26 -15.26 18.01 35.60
CA ALA A 26 -14.79 19.10 34.72
C ALA A 26 -15.69 19.37 33.49
N GLY A 27 -16.94 19.05 33.58
CA GLY A 27 -17.88 19.20 32.46
C GLY A 27 -19.13 20.01 32.78
N LEU A 28 -18.99 21.26 33.26
CA LEU A 28 -20.10 22.23 33.30
C LEU A 28 -19.56 23.61 33.69
N ALA A 29 -19.09 24.36 32.73
CA ALA A 29 -19.07 25.84 32.72
C ALA A 29 -18.31 26.33 31.48
N ILE A 30 -19.00 26.59 30.39
CA ILE A 30 -18.69 27.70 29.45
C ILE A 30 -19.99 28.03 28.75
N GLY A 31 -20.67 29.00 29.38
CA GLY A 31 -21.65 29.84 28.72
C GLY A 31 -20.99 31.17 28.42
N SER A 32 -21.24 31.68 27.24
CA SER A 32 -21.39 33.08 26.87
C SER A 32 -20.24 34.09 27.00
N LEU A 33 -20.10 34.83 25.91
CA LEU A 33 -19.51 36.17 25.72
C LEU A 33 -18.01 36.21 25.30
N ALA A 34 -17.80 36.57 24.03
CA ALA A 34 -17.26 37.89 23.68
C ALA A 34 -17.14 38.08 22.17
N LEU A 35 -17.96 38.91 21.59
CA LEU A 35 -17.62 39.64 20.37
C LEU A 35 -16.43 40.55 20.66
N GLY A 36 -15.28 40.24 20.09
CA GLY A 36 -14.08 41.05 20.13
C GLY A 36 -13.46 41.12 18.76
N ARG A 37 -13.63 42.24 18.06
CA ARG A 37 -12.87 42.59 16.87
C ARG A 37 -11.37 42.42 17.14
N ARG A 38 -10.70 41.56 16.43
CA ARG A 38 -9.24 41.59 16.33
C ARG A 38 -8.83 41.74 14.88
N ALA A 39 -7.97 42.74 14.70
CA ALA A 39 -7.33 43.10 13.47
C ALA A 39 -6.59 41.91 12.81
N ALA A 40 -6.68 41.87 11.50
CA ALA A 40 -5.94 40.98 10.67
C ALA A 40 -4.42 41.22 10.80
N LEU A 41 -3.73 40.31 11.48
CA LEU A 41 -2.32 40.10 11.28
C LEU A 41 -2.22 38.90 10.35
N GLY A 42 -1.57 39.09 9.19
CA GLY A 42 -1.44 38.10 8.15
C GLY A 42 -0.83 36.79 8.70
N GLN A 43 -1.56 35.70 8.54
CA GLN A 43 -1.03 34.37 8.73
C GLN A 43 -0.21 33.98 7.49
N PRO A 44 0.93 33.31 7.68
CA PRO A 44 1.66 32.72 6.55
C PRO A 44 0.75 31.66 5.89
N GLY A 45 0.71 31.70 4.56
CA GLY A 45 -0.23 30.95 3.74
C GLY A 45 -0.33 29.48 4.12
N GLY A 46 -1.46 29.11 4.66
CA GLY A 46 -1.84 27.72 4.83
C GLY A 46 -1.98 27.05 3.46
N MET A 47 -1.45 25.85 3.32
CA MET A 47 -1.69 24.99 2.19
C MET A 47 -3.21 24.80 2.04
N HIS A 48 -3.81 25.45 1.05
CA HIS A 48 -5.14 25.07 0.62
C HIS A 48 -4.98 23.80 -0.21
N ALA A 49 -5.18 22.66 0.43
CA ALA A 49 -5.45 21.42 -0.28
C ALA A 49 -6.52 21.69 -1.35
N HIS A 50 -6.40 20.99 -2.48
CA HIS A 50 -7.40 21.04 -3.53
C HIS A 50 -8.71 20.50 -2.92
N MET A 51 -9.54 21.40 -2.37
CA MET A 51 -10.85 21.04 -1.86
C MET A 51 -11.67 20.48 -3.01
N PRO A 52 -12.32 19.32 -2.86
CA PRO A 52 -13.34 18.92 -3.82
C PRO A 52 -14.38 20.04 -3.93
N GLU A 53 -14.93 20.22 -5.12
CA GLU A 53 -15.90 21.25 -5.42
C GLU A 53 -16.97 21.39 -4.30
N PRO A 54 -17.31 22.61 -3.84
CA PRO A 54 -18.31 22.80 -2.80
C PRO A 54 -19.65 22.25 -3.30
N GLY A 55 -20.13 21.18 -2.72
CA GLY A 55 -21.41 20.55 -3.06
C GLY A 55 -21.43 19.04 -3.02
N VAL A 56 -20.27 18.38 -3.01
CA VAL A 56 -20.21 16.91 -2.93
C VAL A 56 -19.74 16.48 -1.54
N VAL A 57 -20.49 16.83 -0.50
CA VAL A 57 -20.38 16.13 0.79
C VAL A 57 -21.11 14.80 0.62
N GLN A 58 -20.41 13.78 0.13
CA GLN A 58 -20.93 12.43 0.19
C GLN A 58 -20.71 11.91 1.61
N MET A 59 -21.82 11.66 2.29
CA MET A 59 -21.82 10.89 3.53
C MET A 59 -21.07 9.58 3.30
N PRO A 60 -20.29 9.09 4.28
CA PRO A 60 -19.66 7.79 4.14
C PRO A 60 -20.74 6.74 3.84
N LEU A 61 -20.59 6.08 2.69
CA LEU A 61 -21.43 4.95 2.33
C LEU A 61 -21.23 3.86 3.39
N VAL A 62 -22.26 3.07 3.66
CA VAL A 62 -22.15 1.87 4.48
C VAL A 62 -20.97 1.06 3.96
N PRO A 63 -20.01 0.66 4.81
CA PRO A 63 -18.82 -0.04 4.37
C PRO A 63 -19.18 -1.25 3.51
N VAL A 64 -18.76 -1.24 2.24
CA VAL A 64 -18.90 -2.38 1.37
C VAL A 64 -17.80 -3.36 1.71
N THR A 65 -18.19 -4.46 2.32
CA THR A 65 -17.31 -5.58 2.69
C THR A 65 -17.85 -6.84 2.02
N ASP A 66 -17.06 -7.92 2.08
CA ASP A 66 -17.48 -9.23 1.60
C ASP A 66 -17.79 -9.27 0.09
N GLN A 67 -17.06 -8.44 -0.69
CA GLN A 67 -17.05 -8.49 -2.15
C GLN A 67 -15.97 -9.45 -2.64
N PRO A 68 -16.13 -10.12 -3.80
CA PRO A 68 -15.08 -10.93 -4.38
C PRO A 68 -13.76 -10.17 -4.51
N LEU A 69 -12.64 -10.84 -4.26
CA LEU A 69 -11.31 -10.25 -4.42
C LEU A 69 -11.10 -9.77 -5.85
N VAL A 70 -10.84 -8.48 -6.02
CA VAL A 70 -10.43 -7.89 -7.29
C VAL A 70 -8.92 -8.07 -7.43
N GLU A 71 -8.51 -8.64 -8.54
CA GLU A 71 -7.10 -8.78 -8.88
C GLU A 71 -6.65 -7.61 -9.77
N PRO A 72 -5.40 -7.13 -9.62
CA PRO A 72 -4.87 -6.09 -10.50
C PRO A 72 -4.82 -6.56 -11.95
N GLU A 73 -4.94 -5.60 -12.89
CA GLU A 73 -4.62 -5.85 -14.30
C GLU A 73 -3.24 -6.51 -14.42
N ILE A 74 -3.10 -7.49 -15.29
CA ILE A 74 -1.82 -8.15 -15.54
C ILE A 74 -1.24 -7.66 -16.85
N ARG A 75 -0.03 -7.08 -16.78
CA ARG A 75 0.78 -6.72 -17.96
C ARG A 75 1.97 -7.67 -18.05
N ARG A 76 2.17 -8.25 -19.24
CA ARG A 76 3.21 -9.28 -19.46
C ARG A 76 4.24 -8.84 -20.46
N SER A 77 5.45 -9.40 -20.34
CA SER A 77 6.47 -9.28 -21.38
C SER A 77 6.03 -9.99 -22.67
N ILE A 78 6.43 -9.39 -23.78
CA ILE A 78 6.25 -9.95 -25.14
C ILE A 78 7.63 -9.92 -25.80
N ASN A 79 8.07 -11.07 -26.26
CA ASN A 79 9.40 -11.22 -26.92
C ASN A 79 10.57 -10.64 -26.08
N GLY A 80 10.57 -10.93 -24.78
CA GLY A 80 11.64 -10.51 -23.87
C GLY A 80 11.55 -9.09 -23.36
N VAL A 81 10.50 -8.33 -23.70
CA VAL A 81 10.32 -6.95 -23.25
C VAL A 81 8.92 -6.74 -22.69
N LEU A 82 8.80 -6.20 -21.47
CA LEU A 82 7.57 -5.63 -20.96
C LEU A 82 7.62 -4.12 -21.13
N SER A 83 6.87 -3.59 -22.10
CA SER A 83 6.76 -2.15 -22.33
C SER A 83 5.40 -1.64 -21.85
N THR A 84 5.40 -0.64 -20.97
CA THR A 84 4.17 -0.12 -20.37
C THR A 84 4.31 1.35 -19.98
N SER A 85 3.20 1.96 -19.58
CA SER A 85 3.17 3.28 -18.95
C SER A 85 2.54 3.21 -17.56
N LEU A 86 2.93 4.13 -16.69
CA LEU A 86 2.28 4.38 -15.40
C LEU A 86 2.04 5.87 -15.24
N ARG A 87 0.83 6.23 -14.85
CA ARG A 87 0.42 7.61 -14.63
C ARG A 87 0.13 7.84 -13.16
N CYS A 88 0.85 8.77 -12.52
CA CYS A 88 0.58 9.20 -11.15
C CYS A 88 -0.42 10.36 -11.18
N ALA A 89 -1.57 10.19 -10.54
CA ALA A 89 -2.58 11.23 -10.46
C ALA A 89 -3.45 11.04 -9.21
N TYR A 90 -4.13 12.10 -8.79
CA TYR A 90 -5.23 11.94 -7.84
C TYR A 90 -6.42 11.26 -8.48
N ALA A 91 -7.07 10.39 -7.74
CA ALA A 91 -8.31 9.76 -8.15
C ALA A 91 -9.24 9.50 -6.97
N TYR A 92 -10.54 9.51 -7.22
CA TYR A 92 -11.51 8.99 -6.27
C TYR A 92 -11.47 7.47 -6.24
N ARG A 93 -11.36 6.92 -5.04
CA ARG A 93 -11.33 5.48 -4.81
C ARG A 93 -12.33 5.11 -3.72
N ASP A 94 -13.15 4.09 -3.99
CA ASP A 94 -14.05 3.54 -2.98
C ASP A 94 -13.34 2.38 -2.27
N ILE A 95 -13.02 2.59 -0.99
CA ILE A 95 -12.33 1.59 -0.16
C ILE A 95 -13.24 1.25 1.02
N GLY A 96 -13.86 0.07 0.99
CA GLY A 96 -14.78 -0.39 2.01
C GLY A 96 -15.99 0.50 2.21
N GLY A 97 -16.53 1.07 1.12
CA GLY A 97 -17.67 1.98 1.13
C GLY A 97 -17.36 3.41 1.54
N THR A 98 -16.09 3.74 1.70
CA THR A 98 -15.64 5.12 1.93
C THR A 98 -14.97 5.64 0.66
N ARG A 99 -15.46 6.76 0.15
CA ARG A 99 -14.91 7.41 -1.04
C ARG A 99 -13.77 8.34 -0.63
N LEU A 100 -12.56 7.98 -1.03
CA LEU A 100 -11.32 8.67 -0.72
C LEU A 100 -10.77 9.35 -1.97
N TYR A 101 -10.13 10.51 -1.82
CA TYR A 101 -9.41 11.20 -2.88
C TYR A 101 -7.92 11.05 -2.64
N LEU A 102 -7.29 10.12 -3.37
CA LEU A 102 -5.95 9.63 -3.08
C LEU A 102 -5.02 9.78 -4.30
N ARG A 103 -3.73 9.95 -4.03
CA ARG A 103 -2.70 9.74 -5.05
C ARG A 103 -2.74 8.27 -5.48
N SER A 104 -2.63 8.02 -6.76
CA SER A 104 -2.73 6.64 -7.30
C SER A 104 -1.90 6.47 -8.56
N TYR A 105 -1.57 5.22 -8.88
CA TYR A 105 -1.21 4.84 -10.24
C TYR A 105 -2.49 4.51 -11.01
N GLU A 106 -2.56 4.94 -12.28
CA GLU A 106 -3.67 4.63 -13.20
C GLU A 106 -5.09 4.96 -12.67
N GLY A 107 -5.18 5.80 -11.66
CA GLY A 107 -6.46 6.14 -11.03
C GLY A 107 -7.06 5.05 -10.14
N GLY A 108 -6.35 3.97 -9.85
CA GLY A 108 -6.89 2.85 -9.12
C GLY A 108 -5.87 1.88 -8.55
N LEU A 109 -6.14 0.61 -8.76
CA LEU A 109 -5.22 -0.47 -8.42
C LEU A 109 -4.15 -0.57 -9.51
N ALA A 110 -2.89 -0.44 -9.11
CA ALA A 110 -1.77 -0.49 -10.05
C ALA A 110 -1.62 -1.90 -10.67
N PRO A 111 -1.19 -2.01 -11.94
CA PRO A 111 -1.08 -3.31 -12.61
C PRO A 111 -0.02 -4.20 -11.97
N THR A 112 -0.23 -5.51 -12.06
CA THR A 112 0.80 -6.51 -11.80
C THR A 112 1.65 -6.69 -13.06
N LEU A 113 2.95 -6.47 -12.93
CA LEU A 113 3.93 -6.64 -14.00
C LEU A 113 4.49 -8.06 -13.94
N ARG A 114 4.36 -8.82 -15.04
CA ARG A 114 4.87 -10.20 -15.11
C ARG A 114 5.91 -10.35 -16.19
N MET A 115 7.07 -10.87 -15.83
CA MET A 115 8.21 -11.05 -16.71
C MET A 115 9.05 -12.23 -16.25
N LYS A 116 10.04 -12.64 -17.04
CA LYS A 116 10.98 -13.72 -16.73
C LYS A 116 12.37 -13.18 -16.43
N PRO A 117 13.24 -13.95 -15.80
CA PRO A 117 14.66 -13.63 -15.74
C PRO A 117 15.23 -13.36 -17.14
N GLY A 118 16.18 -12.45 -17.26
CA GLY A 118 16.79 -12.05 -18.54
C GLY A 118 15.97 -11.07 -19.38
N GLU A 119 14.71 -10.77 -19.01
CA GLU A 119 13.86 -9.86 -19.77
C GLU A 119 14.02 -8.39 -19.32
N THR A 120 13.59 -7.48 -20.17
CA THR A 120 13.70 -6.04 -19.94
C THR A 120 12.31 -5.42 -19.68
N LEU A 121 12.21 -4.63 -18.62
CA LEU A 121 11.06 -3.81 -18.28
C LEU A 121 11.31 -2.38 -18.73
N LYS A 122 10.38 -1.80 -19.49
CA LYS A 122 10.39 -0.41 -19.92
C LYS A 122 9.11 0.28 -19.47
N ILE A 123 9.25 1.34 -18.66
CA ILE A 123 8.12 2.09 -18.14
C ILE A 123 8.25 3.56 -18.53
N ARG A 124 7.22 4.10 -19.16
CA ARG A 124 7.01 5.54 -19.24
C ARG A 124 6.22 5.98 -18.01
N LEU A 125 6.91 6.61 -17.05
CA LEU A 125 6.28 7.16 -15.84
C LEU A 125 5.90 8.61 -16.10
N THR A 126 4.63 8.98 -15.81
CA THR A 126 4.13 10.36 -15.94
C THR A 126 3.58 10.83 -14.61
N ASN A 127 3.96 12.03 -14.18
CA ASN A 127 3.49 12.64 -12.94
C ASN A 127 2.48 13.77 -13.23
N ASP A 128 1.20 13.45 -13.17
CA ASP A 128 0.09 14.39 -13.32
C ASP A 128 -0.48 14.82 -11.95
N LEU A 129 0.29 14.66 -10.89
CA LEU A 129 -0.06 15.26 -9.60
C LEU A 129 0.04 16.79 -9.68
N PRO A 130 -0.73 17.54 -8.87
CA PRO A 130 -0.67 19.00 -8.88
C PRO A 130 0.69 19.52 -8.41
N PRO A 131 1.08 20.74 -8.83
CA PRO A 131 2.33 21.36 -8.39
C PRO A 131 2.45 21.42 -6.87
N ASN A 132 3.67 21.20 -6.36
CA ASN A 132 3.95 21.41 -4.95
C ASN A 132 3.82 22.88 -4.57
N ARG A 133 3.30 23.14 -3.38
CA ARG A 133 3.16 24.48 -2.81
C ARG A 133 3.98 24.68 -1.54
N ASP A 134 4.56 23.61 -1.05
CA ASP A 134 5.39 23.61 0.17
C ASP A 134 6.79 24.19 -0.10
N ILE A 135 7.39 24.74 0.94
CA ILE A 135 8.77 25.20 0.93
C ILE A 135 9.69 23.99 1.21
N VAL A 136 10.71 23.80 0.39
CA VAL A 136 11.70 22.75 0.63
C VAL A 136 12.46 23.09 1.91
N PRO A 137 12.44 22.22 2.93
CA PRO A 137 13.18 22.47 4.16
C PRO A 137 14.68 22.38 3.94
N GLY A 138 15.46 23.05 4.79
CA GLY A 138 16.92 22.95 4.75
C GLY A 138 17.47 21.55 5.07
N ASN A 139 16.67 20.71 5.74
CA ASN A 139 16.96 19.31 5.96
C ASN A 139 16.10 18.43 5.08
N PRO A 140 16.66 17.72 4.09
CA PRO A 140 15.90 16.87 3.16
C PRO A 140 15.24 15.64 3.81
N SER A 141 15.55 15.35 5.08
CA SER A 141 14.89 14.28 5.83
C SER A 141 13.49 14.65 6.34
N TYR A 142 13.13 15.93 6.31
CA TYR A 142 11.75 16.33 6.61
C TYR A 142 10.84 16.12 5.40
N PRO A 143 9.57 15.77 5.63
CA PRO A 143 8.59 15.67 4.55
C PRO A 143 8.47 16.97 3.77
N HIS A 144 8.56 16.86 2.46
CA HIS A 144 8.48 18.00 1.54
C HIS A 144 8.17 17.53 0.13
N GLN A 145 7.69 18.44 -0.70
CA GLN A 145 7.40 18.18 -2.11
C GLN A 145 6.59 16.91 -2.32
N LEU A 146 5.48 16.80 -1.59
CA LEU A 146 4.67 15.58 -1.45
C LEU A 146 4.12 15.04 -2.76
N ASN A 147 4.15 15.83 -3.84
CA ASN A 147 3.74 15.45 -5.18
C ASN A 147 4.93 15.18 -6.13
N ASN A 148 6.19 15.34 -5.66
CA ASN A 148 7.31 14.75 -6.38
C ASN A 148 7.30 13.24 -6.18
N THR A 149 7.70 12.51 -7.21
CA THR A 149 7.67 11.04 -7.17
C THR A 149 8.88 10.45 -7.89
N ASN A 150 9.01 9.17 -7.81
CA ASN A 150 9.88 8.32 -8.61
C ASN A 150 9.30 6.90 -8.60
N LEU A 151 10.07 5.92 -9.03
CA LEU A 151 9.65 4.53 -8.96
C LEU A 151 10.83 3.69 -8.50
N HIS A 152 10.60 2.85 -7.50
CA HIS A 152 11.53 1.89 -6.93
C HIS A 152 11.01 0.47 -7.14
N PHE A 153 11.93 -0.46 -7.43
CA PHE A 153 11.66 -1.87 -7.70
C PHE A 153 12.14 -2.73 -6.53
N HIS A 154 11.31 -2.79 -5.52
CA HIS A 154 11.66 -3.34 -4.22
C HIS A 154 12.00 -4.83 -4.27
N GLY A 155 13.21 -5.14 -3.87
CA GLY A 155 13.77 -6.49 -3.80
C GLY A 155 14.28 -7.04 -5.12
N ALA A 156 14.06 -6.37 -6.25
CA ALA A 156 14.58 -6.79 -7.54
C ALA A 156 16.10 -6.59 -7.62
N HIS A 157 16.79 -7.57 -8.17
CA HIS A 157 18.21 -7.46 -8.48
C HIS A 157 18.39 -6.74 -9.82
N CYS A 158 18.56 -5.43 -9.76
CA CYS A 158 18.69 -4.57 -10.92
C CYS A 158 19.65 -3.41 -10.65
N SER A 159 20.04 -2.68 -11.70
CA SER A 159 20.94 -1.53 -11.58
C SER A 159 20.28 -0.38 -10.81
N PRO A 160 20.94 0.20 -9.79
CA PRO A 160 20.44 1.36 -9.05
C PRO A 160 20.79 2.70 -9.70
N SER A 161 21.23 2.73 -10.96
CA SER A 161 21.81 3.93 -11.59
C SER A 161 21.19 4.27 -12.94
N GLY A 162 21.49 5.46 -13.45
CA GLY A 162 21.03 5.91 -14.75
C GLY A 162 19.52 6.04 -14.81
N ILE A 163 18.90 5.41 -15.81
CA ILE A 163 17.45 5.38 -16.00
C ILE A 163 16.80 4.11 -15.41
N ALA A 164 17.58 3.29 -14.71
CA ALA A 164 17.09 2.09 -14.06
C ALA A 164 16.47 2.39 -12.67
N ASP A 165 16.68 1.56 -11.65
CA ASP A 165 16.11 1.72 -10.29
C ASP A 165 16.82 2.83 -9.49
N ASN A 166 16.87 4.02 -10.03
CA ASN A 166 17.57 5.15 -9.43
C ASN A 166 16.63 5.98 -8.52
N VAL A 167 16.60 5.63 -7.24
CA VAL A 167 15.76 6.30 -6.23
C VAL A 167 16.15 7.77 -5.99
N MET A 168 17.32 8.21 -6.46
CA MET A 168 17.74 9.61 -6.36
C MET A 168 17.14 10.50 -7.44
N ARG A 169 16.51 9.93 -8.47
CA ARG A 169 15.79 10.72 -9.48
C ARG A 169 14.50 11.27 -8.88
N SER A 170 14.30 12.56 -9.03
CA SER A 170 13.07 13.24 -8.62
C SER A 170 12.26 13.65 -9.84
N MET A 171 11.01 13.27 -9.89
CA MET A 171 10.08 13.66 -10.94
C MET A 171 9.08 14.66 -10.39
N VAL A 172 9.25 15.91 -10.74
CA VAL A 172 8.30 16.97 -10.37
C VAL A 172 6.99 16.83 -11.14
N PRO A 173 5.87 17.34 -10.61
CA PRO A 173 4.59 17.37 -11.30
C PRO A 173 4.68 17.98 -12.71
N GLY A 174 3.93 17.42 -13.65
CA GLY A 174 3.90 17.81 -15.06
C GLY A 174 4.98 17.18 -15.93
N ASN A 175 5.89 16.40 -15.36
CA ASN A 175 6.97 15.75 -16.11
C ASN A 175 6.72 14.24 -16.29
N SER A 176 7.50 13.69 -17.21
CA SER A 176 7.61 12.25 -17.42
C SER A 176 9.06 11.85 -17.63
N TYR A 177 9.39 10.61 -17.30
CA TYR A 177 10.66 10.02 -17.69
C TYR A 177 10.54 8.54 -18.00
N ASP A 178 11.51 8.04 -18.74
CA ASP A 178 11.60 6.61 -19.04
C ASP A 178 12.46 5.90 -18.00
N ILE A 179 12.02 4.70 -17.67
CA ILE A 179 12.71 3.75 -16.79
C ILE A 179 12.97 2.50 -17.62
N GLU A 180 14.19 1.97 -17.54
CA GLU A 180 14.55 0.72 -18.17
C GLU A 180 15.30 -0.17 -17.19
N ILE A 181 14.74 -1.36 -16.93
CA ILE A 181 15.26 -2.37 -16.03
C ILE A 181 15.55 -3.63 -16.83
N ALA A 182 16.82 -3.97 -17.00
CA ALA A 182 17.21 -5.27 -17.51
C ALA A 182 17.42 -6.22 -16.32
N LEU A 183 16.64 -7.27 -16.23
CA LEU A 183 16.84 -8.32 -15.23
C LEU A 183 17.97 -9.25 -15.67
N PRO A 184 18.88 -9.62 -14.76
CA PRO A 184 19.85 -10.68 -15.05
C PRO A 184 19.18 -11.99 -15.44
N GLU A 185 19.87 -12.83 -16.23
CA GLU A 185 19.36 -14.16 -16.61
C GLU A 185 19.23 -15.09 -15.39
N ASP A 186 20.05 -14.88 -14.37
CA ASP A 186 20.03 -15.61 -13.09
C ASP A 186 19.19 -14.93 -12.01
N HIS A 187 18.37 -13.92 -12.38
CA HIS A 187 17.49 -13.27 -11.43
C HIS A 187 16.55 -14.29 -10.78
N THR A 188 16.45 -14.25 -9.46
CA THR A 188 15.57 -15.15 -8.71
C THR A 188 14.11 -14.94 -9.10
N SER A 189 13.43 -16.02 -9.51
CA SER A 189 11.99 -16.02 -9.76
C SER A 189 11.22 -15.87 -8.45
N GLY A 190 10.21 -15.00 -8.44
CA GLY A 190 9.50 -14.74 -7.19
C GLY A 190 8.57 -13.54 -7.23
N THR A 191 8.22 -13.06 -6.04
CA THR A 191 7.32 -11.92 -5.84
C THR A 191 8.10 -10.70 -5.38
N TYR A 192 7.98 -9.64 -6.14
CA TYR A 192 8.57 -8.33 -5.93
C TYR A 192 7.47 -7.27 -6.03
N TRP A 193 7.78 -6.00 -5.80
CA TRP A 193 6.80 -4.94 -5.91
C TRP A 193 7.44 -3.61 -6.28
N TYR A 194 6.66 -2.64 -6.70
CA TYR A 194 7.11 -1.30 -7.03
C TYR A 194 6.29 -0.24 -6.30
N HIS A 195 6.96 0.83 -5.94
CA HIS A 195 6.37 1.94 -5.20
C HIS A 195 7.22 3.22 -5.33
N PRO A 196 6.68 4.40 -4.96
CA PRO A 196 7.47 5.62 -4.88
C PRO A 196 8.51 5.54 -3.74
N HIS A 197 9.69 6.07 -3.99
CA HIS A 197 10.78 6.13 -3.00
C HIS A 197 11.41 7.53 -2.93
N HIS A 198 10.72 8.57 -3.41
CA HIS A 198 11.23 9.94 -3.35
C HIS A 198 11.32 10.41 -1.90
N HIS A 199 12.51 10.89 -1.50
CA HIS A 199 12.74 11.40 -0.15
C HIS A 199 11.82 12.59 0.12
N GLY A 200 11.08 12.53 1.22
CA GLY A 200 10.10 13.54 1.64
C GLY A 200 8.67 13.27 1.24
N SER A 201 8.38 12.36 0.29
CA SER A 201 7.02 12.09 -0.18
C SER A 201 6.62 10.61 -0.20
N ALA A 202 7.58 9.69 -0.09
CA ALA A 202 7.33 8.25 -0.23
C ALA A 202 6.23 7.73 0.68
N ASP A 203 6.27 8.05 1.98
CA ASP A 203 5.31 7.56 2.96
C ASP A 203 3.87 7.97 2.65
N VAL A 204 3.68 9.25 2.29
CA VAL A 204 2.37 9.81 1.93
C VAL A 204 1.82 9.13 0.67
N GLN A 205 2.68 8.85 -0.30
CA GLN A 205 2.29 8.22 -1.55
C GLN A 205 1.99 6.72 -1.36
N VAL A 206 2.79 6.02 -0.57
CA VAL A 206 2.52 4.61 -0.21
C VAL A 206 1.24 4.50 0.65
N ALA A 207 1.04 5.40 1.62
CA ALA A 207 -0.18 5.47 2.42
C ALA A 207 -1.43 5.81 1.60
N SER A 208 -1.27 6.41 0.43
CA SER A 208 -2.34 6.61 -0.56
C SER A 208 -2.61 5.36 -1.42
N GLY A 209 -1.75 4.35 -1.34
CA GLY A 209 -1.88 3.09 -2.09
C GLY A 209 -1.18 3.11 -3.45
N MET A 210 -0.15 3.95 -3.64
CA MET A 210 0.69 3.92 -4.85
C MET A 210 1.67 2.75 -4.79
N VAL A 211 1.17 1.54 -4.99
CA VAL A 211 1.92 0.29 -4.92
C VAL A 211 1.43 -0.68 -6.00
N GLY A 212 2.34 -1.51 -6.53
CA GLY A 212 2.00 -2.54 -7.49
C GLY A 212 2.96 -3.73 -7.42
N ALA A 213 2.53 -4.91 -7.86
CA ALA A 213 3.33 -6.12 -7.80
C ALA A 213 4.17 -6.34 -9.06
N ILE A 214 5.32 -6.98 -8.88
CA ILE A 214 6.14 -7.53 -9.95
C ILE A 214 6.29 -9.03 -9.70
N ILE A 215 6.01 -9.84 -10.69
CA ILE A 215 6.19 -11.28 -10.64
C ILE A 215 7.27 -11.65 -11.65
N VAL A 216 8.39 -12.12 -11.14
CA VAL A 216 9.40 -12.77 -11.97
C VAL A 216 9.04 -14.26 -12.02
N GLU A 217 8.60 -14.71 -13.19
CA GLU A 217 8.02 -16.03 -13.40
C GLU A 217 9.10 -17.13 -13.37
N GLY A 218 8.70 -18.38 -13.10
CA GLY A 218 9.59 -19.55 -13.09
C GLY A 218 9.71 -20.21 -11.71
N ASP A 219 9.19 -19.59 -10.67
CA ASP A 219 9.21 -20.16 -9.32
C ASP A 219 8.28 -21.36 -9.17
N PHE A 220 8.78 -22.41 -8.50
CA PHE A 220 8.08 -23.70 -8.32
C PHE A 220 7.61 -24.35 -9.62
N ALA A 221 8.30 -24.13 -10.73
CA ALA A 221 7.96 -24.77 -12.01
C ALA A 221 8.14 -26.29 -11.97
N ASP A 222 8.99 -26.76 -11.09
CA ASP A 222 9.31 -28.18 -10.82
C ASP A 222 8.36 -28.85 -9.81
N VAL A 223 7.43 -28.09 -9.19
CA VAL A 223 6.41 -28.60 -8.26
C VAL A 223 5.04 -28.51 -8.93
N PRO A 224 4.54 -29.59 -9.54
CA PRO A 224 3.35 -29.55 -10.40
C PRO A 224 2.09 -29.03 -9.70
N GLU A 225 1.91 -29.32 -8.42
CA GLU A 225 0.77 -28.89 -7.62
C GLU A 225 0.77 -27.38 -7.49
N ILE A 226 1.91 -26.77 -7.15
CA ILE A 226 2.07 -25.33 -6.99
C ILE A 226 2.05 -24.63 -8.36
N ALA A 227 2.66 -25.23 -9.38
CA ALA A 227 2.70 -24.66 -10.72
C ALA A 227 1.30 -24.53 -11.35
N ARG A 228 0.38 -25.45 -11.02
CA ARG A 228 -1.01 -25.44 -11.52
C ARG A 228 -1.98 -24.67 -10.60
N ALA A 229 -1.57 -24.37 -9.38
CA ALA A 229 -2.40 -23.67 -8.42
C ALA A 229 -2.83 -22.30 -8.95
N ARG A 230 -4.06 -21.91 -8.62
CA ARG A 230 -4.56 -20.57 -8.94
C ARG A 230 -3.72 -19.52 -8.23
N ASP A 231 -3.00 -18.72 -9.01
CA ASP A 231 -2.06 -17.69 -8.51
C ASP A 231 -2.82 -16.40 -8.20
N ARG A 232 -2.77 -15.94 -6.94
CA ARG A 232 -3.42 -14.73 -6.48
C ARG A 232 -2.40 -13.73 -5.96
N VAL A 233 -2.47 -12.50 -6.44
CA VAL A 233 -1.62 -11.41 -5.97
C VAL A 233 -2.41 -10.54 -5.00
N MET A 234 -1.89 -10.37 -3.78
CA MET A 234 -2.51 -9.62 -2.70
C MET A 234 -1.57 -8.52 -2.20
N LEU A 235 -1.87 -7.29 -2.56
CA LEU A 235 -1.21 -6.10 -2.03
C LEU A 235 -1.86 -5.74 -0.70
N LEU A 236 -1.12 -5.96 0.39
CA LEU A 236 -1.56 -5.64 1.75
C LEU A 236 -1.24 -4.18 2.03
N THR A 237 -2.23 -3.31 2.00
CA THR A 237 -2.04 -1.87 2.13
C THR A 237 -2.64 -1.34 3.43
N GLN A 238 -2.04 -0.28 3.93
CA GLN A 238 -2.59 0.52 5.02
C GLN A 238 -2.88 1.91 4.45
N ILE A 239 -4.16 2.18 4.20
CA ILE A 239 -4.62 3.47 3.69
C ILE A 239 -4.97 4.35 4.88
N VAL A 240 -4.39 5.54 4.91
CA VAL A 240 -4.64 6.56 5.94
C VAL A 240 -5.34 7.74 5.30
N PHE A 241 -6.22 8.38 6.04
CA PHE A 241 -6.88 9.59 5.57
C PHE A 241 -7.36 10.45 6.74
N ASP A 242 -7.47 11.75 6.48
CA ASP A 242 -7.95 12.75 7.40
C ASP A 242 -9.48 12.89 7.37
N ALA A 243 -10.00 13.93 8.05
CA ALA A 243 -11.42 14.24 8.08
C ALA A 243 -11.99 14.68 6.71
N PHE A 244 -11.13 15.01 5.76
CA PHE A 244 -11.51 15.40 4.39
C PHE A 244 -11.39 14.22 3.40
N TYR A 245 -11.13 13.00 3.91
CA TYR A 245 -10.98 11.78 3.10
C TYR A 245 -9.77 11.80 2.14
N MET A 246 -8.69 12.46 2.57
CA MET A 246 -7.47 12.66 1.79
C MET A 246 -6.23 12.31 2.63
N VAL A 247 -5.10 12.11 1.94
CA VAL A 247 -3.76 12.08 2.54
C VAL A 247 -3.00 13.27 1.97
N GLU A 248 -3.07 14.40 2.62
CA GLU A 248 -2.53 15.66 2.09
C GLU A 248 -1.17 16.03 2.62
N ASP A 249 -0.86 15.60 3.82
CA ASP A 249 0.42 15.90 4.45
C ASP A 249 0.95 14.73 5.28
N PHE A 250 2.16 14.89 5.74
CA PHE A 250 2.82 13.90 6.60
C PHE A 250 2.16 13.85 8.00
N GLY A 251 1.58 14.96 8.45
CA GLY A 251 0.85 15.03 9.71
C GLY A 251 -0.35 14.10 9.77
N THR A 252 -0.96 13.80 8.62
CA THR A 252 -2.08 12.84 8.52
C THR A 252 -1.65 11.40 8.84
N LEU A 253 -0.36 11.05 8.71
CA LEU A 253 0.10 9.68 8.88
C LEU A 253 0.22 9.23 10.33
N PHE A 254 0.53 10.14 11.26
CA PHE A 254 0.99 9.81 12.62
C PHE A 254 -0.02 9.92 13.75
N PRO A 255 -1.07 10.75 13.72
CA PRO A 255 -1.99 10.82 14.84
C PRO A 255 -2.63 9.45 15.10
N GLU A 256 -2.68 9.01 16.35
CA GLU A 256 -3.45 7.81 16.74
C GLU A 256 -4.93 7.93 16.34
N THR A 257 -5.40 9.17 16.17
CA THR A 257 -6.76 9.52 15.77
C THR A 257 -7.01 9.43 14.26
N ALA A 258 -5.96 9.31 13.44
CA ALA A 258 -6.14 9.17 11.99
C ALA A 258 -6.86 7.85 11.65
N THR A 259 -7.84 7.94 10.75
CA THR A 259 -8.53 6.74 10.29
C THR A 259 -7.61 5.91 9.40
N ARG A 260 -7.51 4.62 9.69
CA ARG A 260 -6.67 3.67 8.96
C ARG A 260 -7.48 2.51 8.48
N PHE A 261 -7.41 2.22 7.20
CA PHE A 261 -7.98 1.02 6.60
C PHE A 261 -6.89 0.03 6.24
N LEU A 262 -7.00 -1.19 6.75
CA LEU A 262 -6.28 -2.33 6.20
C LEU A 262 -7.06 -2.82 4.99
N ALA A 263 -6.39 -2.93 3.87
CA ALA A 263 -7.01 -3.35 2.63
C ALA A 263 -6.14 -4.38 1.89
N ILE A 264 -6.80 -5.26 1.18
CA ILE A 264 -6.19 -6.20 0.23
C ILE A 264 -6.64 -5.75 -1.16
N ASN A 265 -5.71 -5.42 -2.03
CA ASN A 265 -6.00 -4.89 -3.37
C ASN A 265 -7.01 -3.72 -3.34
N GLY A 266 -6.87 -2.83 -2.35
CA GLY A 266 -7.76 -1.69 -2.18
C GLY A 266 -9.16 -2.04 -1.65
N GLN A 267 -9.43 -3.28 -1.26
CA GLN A 267 -10.71 -3.72 -0.71
C GLN A 267 -10.59 -4.01 0.78
N ARG A 268 -11.63 -3.67 1.53
CA ARG A 268 -11.76 -4.08 2.93
C ARG A 268 -12.46 -5.44 3.01
N ARG A 269 -11.79 -6.43 3.63
CA ARG A 269 -12.32 -7.79 3.81
C ARG A 269 -12.88 -8.41 2.53
N PRO A 270 -12.08 -8.53 1.46
CA PRO A 270 -12.55 -9.23 0.26
C PRO A 270 -12.82 -10.70 0.54
N VAL A 271 -13.71 -11.29 -0.25
CA VAL A 271 -13.98 -12.72 -0.23
C VAL A 271 -13.07 -13.41 -1.24
N ILE A 272 -12.39 -14.46 -0.77
CA ILE A 272 -11.59 -15.34 -1.63
C ILE A 272 -12.33 -16.66 -1.72
N ASP A 273 -12.89 -16.94 -2.87
CA ASP A 273 -13.59 -18.20 -3.10
C ASP A 273 -12.59 -19.33 -3.34
N MET A 274 -12.80 -20.44 -2.63
CA MET A 274 -12.07 -21.69 -2.83
C MET A 274 -13.07 -22.85 -2.88
N ARG A 275 -12.82 -23.77 -3.81
CA ARG A 275 -13.59 -25.00 -3.89
C ARG A 275 -12.99 -26.07 -2.96
N PRO A 276 -13.78 -27.02 -2.46
CA PRO A 276 -13.22 -28.15 -1.73
C PRO A 276 -12.14 -28.88 -2.55
N GLY A 277 -10.97 -29.10 -1.96
CA GLY A 277 -9.80 -29.69 -2.65
C GLY A 277 -9.05 -28.75 -3.60
N GLU A 278 -9.46 -27.48 -3.73
CA GLU A 278 -8.72 -26.50 -4.52
C GLU A 278 -7.44 -26.07 -3.81
N VAL A 279 -6.34 -26.01 -4.55
CA VAL A 279 -5.09 -25.42 -4.12
C VAL A 279 -4.95 -24.03 -4.73
N GLN A 280 -4.72 -23.02 -3.91
CA GLN A 280 -4.43 -21.66 -4.35
C GLN A 280 -3.03 -21.26 -3.87
N ARG A 281 -2.31 -20.51 -4.69
CA ARG A 281 -1.04 -19.90 -4.36
C ARG A 281 -1.23 -18.40 -4.12
N TRP A 282 -1.01 -17.96 -2.91
CA TRP A 282 -1.16 -16.57 -2.52
C TRP A 282 0.18 -15.85 -2.46
N ARG A 283 0.32 -14.79 -3.23
CA ARG A 283 1.47 -13.90 -3.24
C ARG A 283 1.13 -12.68 -2.40
N LEU A 284 1.65 -12.64 -1.19
CA LEU A 284 1.38 -11.60 -0.20
C LEU A 284 2.49 -10.55 -0.28
N VAL A 285 2.14 -9.31 -0.55
CA VAL A 285 3.07 -8.17 -0.60
C VAL A 285 2.73 -7.22 0.54
N GLY A 286 3.63 -7.09 1.50
CA GLY A 286 3.53 -6.14 2.61
C GLY A 286 3.79 -4.72 2.13
N SER A 287 2.80 -4.09 1.52
CA SER A 287 2.88 -2.76 0.94
C SER A 287 2.26 -1.67 1.84
N GLN A 288 2.13 -1.95 3.13
CA GLN A 288 1.79 -0.96 4.15
C GLN A 288 2.96 -0.01 4.41
N TYR A 289 2.66 1.24 4.79
CA TYR A 289 3.71 2.25 5.01
C TYR A 289 4.37 2.16 6.39
N GLN A 290 3.71 1.59 7.40
CA GLN A 290 4.21 1.64 8.78
C GLN A 290 4.01 0.35 9.59
N ASN A 291 2.79 -0.17 9.69
CA ASN A 291 2.45 -1.20 10.66
C ASN A 291 2.66 -2.62 10.11
N ASN A 292 3.16 -3.51 10.96
CA ASN A 292 3.14 -4.94 10.65
C ASN A 292 1.70 -5.47 10.61
N MET A 293 1.45 -6.42 9.74
CA MET A 293 0.18 -7.13 9.64
C MET A 293 0.34 -8.57 10.08
N LEU A 294 -0.52 -9.01 10.99
CA LEU A 294 -0.61 -10.41 11.36
C LEU A 294 -1.78 -11.03 10.62
N LEU A 295 -1.48 -12.04 9.81
CA LEU A 295 -2.46 -12.78 9.03
C LEU A 295 -2.77 -14.10 9.72
N GLU A 296 -4.06 -14.41 9.79
CA GLU A 296 -4.59 -15.67 10.31
C GLU A 296 -5.73 -16.14 9.41
N LEU A 297 -5.81 -17.43 9.17
CA LEU A 297 -6.97 -18.08 8.58
C LEU A 297 -7.77 -18.77 9.69
N ASP A 298 -9.04 -18.40 9.82
CA ASP A 298 -9.91 -19.02 10.81
C ASP A 298 -10.03 -20.55 10.54
N GLN A 299 -9.66 -21.36 11.51
CA GLN A 299 -9.67 -22.83 11.46
C GLN A 299 -8.75 -23.46 10.40
N HIS A 300 -7.82 -22.71 9.80
CA HIS A 300 -6.88 -23.20 8.81
C HIS A 300 -5.44 -22.81 9.16
N ARG A 301 -4.49 -23.53 8.56
CA ARG A 301 -3.07 -23.18 8.62
C ARG A 301 -2.65 -22.50 7.32
N LEU A 302 -1.69 -21.61 7.43
CA LEU A 302 -0.98 -21.03 6.33
C LEU A 302 0.23 -21.91 6.00
N ASN A 303 0.43 -22.23 4.74
CA ASN A 303 1.54 -23.08 4.26
C ASN A 303 2.57 -22.21 3.55
N LEU A 304 3.51 -21.66 4.30
CA LEU A 304 4.52 -20.76 3.77
C LEU A 304 5.52 -21.53 2.90
N ILE A 305 5.72 -21.09 1.66
CA ILE A 305 6.61 -21.72 0.68
C ILE A 305 7.73 -20.81 0.17
N ALA A 306 7.60 -19.48 0.33
CA ALA A 306 8.65 -18.54 -0.01
C ALA A 306 8.54 -17.24 0.82
N CYS A 307 9.69 -16.60 1.03
CA CYS A 307 9.82 -15.26 1.63
C CYS A 307 10.74 -14.40 0.77
N ASP A 308 10.38 -13.12 0.59
CA ASP A 308 11.20 -12.10 -0.06
C ASP A 308 11.79 -12.50 -1.42
N GLY A 309 11.02 -13.23 -2.21
CA GLY A 309 11.45 -13.73 -3.51
C GLY A 309 12.25 -15.04 -3.44
N ILE A 310 12.56 -15.56 -2.24
CA ILE A 310 13.38 -16.76 -2.04
C ILE A 310 12.46 -17.93 -1.69
N GLN A 311 12.58 -19.03 -2.41
CA GLN A 311 11.88 -20.27 -2.12
C GLN A 311 12.45 -20.92 -0.85
N LEU A 312 11.56 -21.41 0.00
CA LEU A 312 11.96 -22.23 1.15
C LEU A 312 12.27 -23.65 0.68
N GLY A 313 13.25 -24.28 1.30
CA GLY A 313 13.61 -25.68 0.98
C GLY A 313 12.55 -26.70 1.39
N ALA A 314 11.61 -26.29 2.25
CA ALA A 314 10.45 -27.06 2.66
C ALA A 314 9.30 -26.12 3.02
N MET A 315 8.07 -26.58 2.84
CA MET A 315 6.86 -25.88 3.27
C MET A 315 6.84 -25.77 4.81
N GLN A 316 6.49 -24.59 5.30
CA GLN A 316 6.37 -24.32 6.73
C GLN A 316 4.92 -23.99 7.08
N GLU A 317 4.30 -24.88 7.87
CA GLU A 317 2.97 -24.64 8.39
C GLU A 317 3.00 -23.65 9.56
N THR A 318 2.10 -22.68 9.54
CA THR A 318 1.90 -21.74 10.63
C THR A 318 0.43 -21.39 10.80
N THR A 319 0.01 -21.05 12.01
CA THR A 319 -1.31 -20.48 12.27
C THR A 319 -1.34 -18.97 12.13
N GLN A 320 -0.18 -18.34 12.18
CA GLN A 320 -0.03 -16.89 12.11
C GLN A 320 1.16 -16.53 11.23
N LEU A 321 0.98 -15.58 10.34
CA LEU A 321 2.03 -15.06 9.48
C LEU A 321 2.15 -13.55 9.68
N LEU A 322 3.27 -13.12 10.25
CA LEU A 322 3.60 -11.70 10.38
C LEU A 322 4.21 -11.19 9.08
N ILE A 323 3.62 -10.14 8.51
CA ILE A 323 4.10 -9.45 7.32
C ILE A 323 4.49 -8.02 7.69
N ALA A 324 5.78 -7.74 7.66
CA ALA A 324 6.31 -6.39 7.86
C ALA A 324 6.20 -5.54 6.57
N PRO A 325 6.26 -4.20 6.69
CA PRO A 325 6.40 -3.33 5.53
C PRO A 325 7.58 -3.74 4.64
N GLY A 326 7.34 -3.87 3.34
CA GLY A 326 8.35 -4.31 2.36
C GLY A 326 8.53 -5.81 2.24
N GLN A 327 8.09 -6.60 3.21
CA GLN A 327 8.21 -8.04 3.17
C GLN A 327 7.23 -8.66 2.15
N ARG A 328 7.69 -9.70 1.46
CA ARG A 328 6.83 -10.52 0.59
C ARG A 328 6.83 -11.94 1.11
N ALA A 329 5.66 -12.54 1.14
CA ALA A 329 5.51 -13.95 1.48
C ALA A 329 4.69 -14.66 0.41
N ARG A 330 4.93 -15.93 0.25
CA ARG A 330 4.10 -16.80 -0.57
C ARG A 330 3.61 -17.95 0.25
N SER A 331 2.32 -18.14 0.18
CA SER A 331 1.64 -19.23 0.86
C SER A 331 0.87 -20.08 -0.13
N GLU A 332 0.79 -21.37 0.13
CA GLU A 332 -0.03 -22.34 -0.58
C GLU A 332 -1.21 -22.72 0.34
N GLU A 333 -2.43 -22.52 -0.13
CA GLU A 333 -3.61 -22.74 0.68
C GLU A 333 -4.45 -23.91 0.15
N HIS A 334 -4.84 -24.80 1.04
CA HIS A 334 -5.68 -25.94 0.75
C HIS A 334 -7.00 -25.84 1.49
N THR A 335 -8.11 -26.21 0.84
CA THR A 335 -9.36 -26.47 1.53
C THR A 335 -9.43 -27.96 1.86
N SER A 336 -9.62 -28.30 3.14
CA SER A 336 -9.88 -29.70 3.52
C SER A 336 -11.25 -30.15 3.03
N GLU A 337 -11.34 -31.39 2.51
CA GLU A 337 -12.61 -32.00 2.10
C GLU A 337 -13.57 -32.24 3.29
N LEU A 338 -13.13 -32.04 4.52
CA LEU A 338 -13.82 -32.44 5.75
C LEU A 338 -14.81 -31.41 6.31
N GLN A 339 -15.07 -30.30 5.63
CA GLN A 339 -16.02 -29.28 6.14
C GLN A 339 -17.42 -29.34 5.50
N SER A 340 -17.78 -30.44 4.85
CA SER A 340 -19.14 -30.69 4.37
C SER A 340 -19.83 -31.78 5.20
N GLN A 341 -19.93 -31.58 6.51
CA GLN A 341 -20.91 -32.31 7.36
C GLN A 341 -21.68 -31.33 8.22
#